data_0030df9547dd116a51017f0eb2b27515
#
_entry.id   0030df9547dd116a51017f0eb2b27515
#
_cell.length_a   1.000
_cell.length_b   1.000
_cell.length_c   1.000
_cell.angle_alpha   90.00
_cell.angle_beta   90.00
_cell.angle_gamma   90.00
#
_symmetry.space_group_name_H-M   'P 1'
#
loop_
_entity.id
_entity.type
_entity.pdbx_description
1 polymer ?
#
loop_
_entity_poly.entity_id
_entity_poly.type
_entity_poly.pdbx_seq_one_letter_code
_entity_poly.pdbx_strand_id
1 'polypeptide(L)'
;MKLPRSAAGWTVAVFGLLALLVGAVGLIWPEALLRLLGFEVLESRASGDYTRTFLTASSMASFNMGVYYLLASATEWRAFYRFTVGFRLLTFTVFSVIVLVDAAPGRFFGVAAWEALGALATAAGLWWDRRGAGAAAPVSAVSSSVDPAGPASTADAVR
;
A
#
# COMPACT_ATOMS: atom_id res chain seq x y z
N MET A 1 7.58 16.97 3.13
CA MET A 1 7.09 15.78 2.38
C MET A 1 6.09 16.27 1.35
N LYS A 2 6.13 15.76 0.11
CA LYS A 2 5.12 16.08 -0.90
C LYS A 2 3.87 15.22 -0.65
N LEU A 3 2.69 15.80 -0.81
CA LEU A 3 1.43 15.05 -0.74
C LEU A 3 1.31 14.09 -1.92
N PRO A 4 0.67 12.92 -1.73
CA PRO A 4 0.40 12.00 -2.83
C PRO A 4 -0.43 12.65 -3.93
N ARG A 5 -0.16 12.30 -5.18
CA ARG A 5 -0.88 12.82 -6.36
C ARG A 5 -1.84 11.80 -6.94
N SER A 6 -1.62 10.52 -6.68
CA SER A 6 -2.42 9.41 -7.17
C SER A 6 -3.44 8.94 -6.14
N ALA A 7 -4.56 8.36 -6.59
CA ALA A 7 -5.54 7.75 -5.69
C ALA A 7 -4.92 6.60 -4.88
N ALA A 8 -4.10 5.75 -5.53
CA ALA A 8 -3.36 4.70 -4.85
C ALA A 8 -2.37 5.25 -3.80
N GLY A 9 -1.69 6.35 -4.10
CA GLY A 9 -0.80 7.02 -3.15
C GLY A 9 -1.52 7.49 -1.89
N TRP A 10 -2.72 8.03 -2.03
CA TRP A 10 -3.54 8.44 -0.88
C TRP A 10 -4.00 7.26 -0.04
N THR A 11 -4.41 6.14 -0.64
CA THR A 11 -4.77 4.94 0.15
C THR A 11 -3.58 4.44 0.94
N VAL A 12 -2.40 4.33 0.32
CA VAL A 12 -1.16 3.90 1.00
C VAL A 12 -0.77 4.87 2.11
N ALA A 13 -0.93 6.19 1.90
CA ALA A 13 -0.63 7.20 2.93
C ALA A 13 -1.54 7.06 4.15
N VAL A 14 -2.85 6.91 3.96
CA VAL A 14 -3.82 6.73 5.05
C VAL A 14 -3.50 5.47 5.85
N PHE A 15 -3.31 4.33 5.18
CA PHE A 15 -2.95 3.08 5.87
C PHE A 15 -1.58 3.16 6.53
N GLY A 16 -0.62 3.90 5.95
CA GLY A 16 0.68 4.17 6.54
C GLY A 16 0.58 4.96 7.83
N LEU A 17 -0.21 6.02 7.85
CA LEU A 17 -0.45 6.81 9.06
C LEU A 17 -1.09 5.97 10.17
N LEU A 18 -2.09 5.16 9.81
CA LEU A 18 -2.77 4.30 10.78
C LEU A 18 -1.86 3.20 11.32
N ALA A 19 -1.02 2.58 10.49
CA ALA A 19 -0.02 1.61 10.93
C ALA A 19 1.01 2.25 11.89
N LEU A 20 1.44 3.48 11.59
CA LEU A 20 2.33 4.24 12.46
C LEU A 20 1.69 4.53 13.82
N LEU A 21 0.42 4.96 13.84
CA LEU A 21 -0.33 5.22 15.07
C LEU A 21 -0.52 3.96 15.91
N VAL A 22 -0.94 2.85 15.27
CA VAL A 22 -1.11 1.56 15.95
C VAL A 22 0.23 1.07 16.51
N GLY A 23 1.31 1.18 15.75
CA GLY A 23 2.66 0.88 16.21
C GLY A 23 3.07 1.72 17.41
N ALA A 24 2.84 3.04 17.36
CA ALA A 24 3.14 3.94 18.46
C ALA A 24 2.33 3.60 19.73
N VAL A 25 1.03 3.32 19.58
CA VAL A 25 0.17 2.88 20.70
C VAL A 25 0.71 1.59 21.31
N GLY A 26 1.08 0.62 20.50
CA GLY A 26 1.61 -0.65 21.01
C GLY A 26 2.97 -0.52 21.71
N LEU A 27 3.78 0.48 21.33
CA LEU A 27 5.04 0.78 22.02
C LEU A 27 4.83 1.50 23.35
N ILE A 28 3.87 2.42 23.43
CA ILE A 28 3.61 3.26 24.60
C ILE A 28 2.66 2.56 25.57
N TRP A 29 1.62 1.90 25.04
CA TRP A 29 0.52 1.28 25.79
C TRP A 29 0.22 -0.15 25.31
N PRO A 30 1.13 -1.10 25.50
CA PRO A 30 0.97 -2.47 24.99
C PRO A 30 -0.31 -3.16 25.50
N GLU A 31 -0.72 -2.90 26.74
CA GLU A 31 -1.94 -3.47 27.31
C GLU A 31 -3.21 -2.95 26.63
N ALA A 32 -3.22 -1.67 26.23
CA ALA A 32 -4.35 -1.09 25.48
C ALA A 32 -4.48 -1.74 24.09
N LEU A 33 -3.35 -2.00 23.42
CA LEU A 33 -3.34 -2.70 22.13
C LEU A 33 -3.83 -4.15 22.29
N LEU A 34 -3.38 -4.89 23.30
CA LEU A 34 -3.86 -6.25 23.58
C LEU A 34 -5.39 -6.30 23.76
N ARG A 35 -5.94 -5.39 24.57
CA ARG A 35 -7.41 -5.29 24.79
C ARG A 35 -8.15 -4.95 23.48
N LEU A 36 -7.60 -4.04 22.68
CA LEU A 36 -8.19 -3.66 21.39
C LEU A 36 -8.26 -4.87 20.45
N LEU A 37 -7.23 -5.69 20.42
CA LEU A 37 -7.13 -6.90 19.61
C LEU A 37 -7.93 -8.08 20.16
N GLY A 38 -8.48 -7.97 21.37
CA GLY A 38 -9.29 -9.00 22.02
C GLY A 38 -8.50 -10.01 22.83
N PHE A 39 -7.21 -9.76 23.06
CA PHE A 39 -6.39 -10.59 23.94
C PHE A 39 -6.63 -10.27 25.42
N GLU A 40 -6.48 -11.29 26.26
CA GLU A 40 -6.53 -11.12 27.71
C GLU A 40 -5.26 -10.42 28.22
N VAL A 41 -5.44 -9.49 29.13
CA VAL A 41 -4.33 -8.80 29.79
C VAL A 41 -4.19 -9.37 31.20
N LEU A 42 -3.16 -10.16 31.41
CA LEU A 42 -2.86 -10.77 32.69
C LEU A 42 -2.27 -9.74 33.67
N GLU A 43 -2.77 -9.70 34.91
CA GLU A 43 -2.26 -8.82 35.97
C GLU A 43 -0.87 -9.25 36.45
N SER A 44 -0.61 -10.55 36.45
CA SER A 44 0.69 -11.13 36.80
C SER A 44 1.19 -12.03 35.67
N ARG A 45 2.45 -11.92 35.33
CA ARG A 45 3.09 -12.69 34.26
C ARG A 45 3.97 -13.77 34.87
N ALA A 46 3.86 -14.99 34.32
CA ALA A 46 4.73 -16.10 34.70
C ALA A 46 6.18 -15.85 34.22
N SER A 47 7.12 -16.52 34.89
CA SER A 47 8.50 -16.59 34.39
C SER A 47 8.50 -17.24 32.99
N GLY A 48 9.11 -16.58 31.98
CA GLY A 48 9.12 -17.08 30.63
C GLY A 48 7.97 -16.57 29.73
N ASP A 49 7.07 -15.69 30.24
CA ASP A 49 6.10 -14.99 29.40
C ASP A 49 6.76 -13.83 28.64
N TYR A 50 7.00 -14.05 27.36
CA TYR A 50 7.60 -13.06 26.44
C TYR A 50 6.56 -12.25 25.64
N THR A 51 5.28 -12.29 26.00
CA THR A 51 4.21 -11.58 25.30
C THR A 51 4.54 -10.11 25.07
N ARG A 52 5.04 -9.41 26.09
CA ARG A 52 5.41 -8.00 25.98
C ARG A 52 6.56 -7.77 25.02
N THR A 53 7.55 -8.65 25.01
CA THR A 53 8.69 -8.57 24.08
C THR A 53 8.25 -8.73 22.64
N PHE A 54 7.43 -9.75 22.35
CA PHE A 54 6.89 -9.97 20.99
C PHE A 54 5.95 -8.84 20.57
N LEU A 55 5.14 -8.33 21.49
CA LEU A 55 4.25 -7.20 21.20
C LEU A 55 5.05 -5.92 20.88
N THR A 56 6.12 -5.65 21.65
CA THR A 56 7.02 -4.53 21.36
C THR A 56 7.67 -4.67 19.98
N ALA A 57 8.17 -5.87 19.65
CA ALA A 57 8.77 -6.14 18.34
C ALA A 57 7.77 -5.96 17.20
N SER A 58 6.54 -6.48 17.34
CA SER A 58 5.49 -6.33 16.31
C SER A 58 5.01 -4.88 16.19
N SER A 59 4.92 -4.16 17.31
CA SER A 59 4.57 -2.73 17.32
C SER A 59 5.63 -1.89 16.62
N MET A 60 6.92 -2.20 16.84
CA MET A 60 8.03 -1.56 16.12
C MET A 60 7.99 -1.87 14.62
N ALA A 61 7.67 -3.11 14.25
CA ALA A 61 7.49 -3.49 12.84
C ALA A 61 6.33 -2.71 12.18
N SER A 62 5.20 -2.57 12.89
CA SER A 62 4.06 -1.77 12.42
C SER A 62 4.43 -0.29 12.26
N PHE A 63 5.16 0.27 13.22
CA PHE A 63 5.65 1.65 13.15
C PHE A 63 6.55 1.87 11.93
N ASN A 64 7.54 1.00 11.74
CA ASN A 64 8.43 1.05 10.58
C ASN A 64 7.67 0.91 9.26
N MET A 65 6.69 0.01 9.19
CA MET A 65 5.86 -0.16 8.01
C MET A 65 5.07 1.11 7.71
N GLY A 66 4.56 1.79 8.73
CA GLY A 66 3.93 3.10 8.58
C GLY A 66 4.84 4.13 7.94
N VAL A 67 6.10 4.21 8.39
CA VAL A 67 7.12 5.09 7.78
C VAL A 67 7.38 4.72 6.32
N TYR A 68 7.55 3.42 6.01
CA TYR A 68 7.78 2.99 4.62
C TYR A 68 6.62 3.31 3.70
N TYR A 69 5.38 3.18 4.17
CA TYR A 69 4.19 3.53 3.41
C TYR A 69 4.11 5.04 3.13
N LEU A 70 4.42 5.86 4.13
CA LEU A 70 4.45 7.31 3.97
C LEU A 70 5.55 7.76 2.99
N LEU A 71 6.73 7.15 3.06
CA LEU A 71 7.81 7.41 2.10
C LEU A 71 7.43 6.96 0.69
N ALA A 72 6.86 5.76 0.52
CA ALA A 72 6.41 5.25 -0.76
C ALA A 72 5.33 6.16 -1.38
N SER A 73 4.38 6.65 -0.57
CA SER A 73 3.33 7.56 -1.03
C SER A 73 3.89 8.93 -1.41
N ALA A 74 4.83 9.49 -0.64
CA ALA A 74 5.46 10.77 -0.93
C ALA A 74 6.32 10.75 -2.20
N THR A 75 6.84 9.59 -2.59
CA THR A 75 7.64 9.36 -3.80
C THR A 75 6.85 8.80 -4.98
N GLU A 76 5.55 8.55 -4.81
CA GLU A 76 4.69 7.91 -5.82
C GLU A 76 5.25 6.57 -6.32
N TRP A 77 5.77 5.74 -5.43
CA TRP A 77 6.41 4.48 -5.79
C TRP A 77 5.38 3.40 -6.15
N ARG A 78 4.89 3.44 -7.38
CA ARG A 78 3.83 2.58 -7.89
C ARG A 78 4.15 1.08 -7.86
N ALA A 79 5.41 0.69 -7.98
CA ALA A 79 5.82 -0.70 -7.84
C ALA A 79 5.53 -1.22 -6.42
N PHE A 80 5.83 -0.40 -5.40
CA PHE A 80 5.52 -0.69 -4.01
C PHE A 80 4.00 -0.87 -3.78
N TYR A 81 3.16 -0.01 -4.39
CA TYR A 81 1.70 -0.13 -4.26
C TYR A 81 1.17 -1.47 -4.78
N ARG A 82 1.68 -1.93 -5.94
CA ARG A 82 1.29 -3.25 -6.51
C ARG A 82 1.74 -4.41 -5.62
N PHE A 83 2.96 -4.34 -5.14
CA PHE A 83 3.54 -5.32 -4.25
C PHE A 83 2.74 -5.42 -2.95
N THR A 84 2.41 -4.28 -2.34
CA THR A 84 1.72 -4.25 -1.05
C THR A 84 0.31 -4.86 -1.12
N VAL A 85 -0.39 -4.76 -2.27
CA VAL A 85 -1.71 -5.41 -2.45
C VAL A 85 -1.60 -6.93 -2.25
N GLY A 86 -0.64 -7.58 -2.92
CA GLY A 86 -0.44 -9.04 -2.80
C GLY A 86 -0.08 -9.46 -1.37
N PHE A 87 0.83 -8.74 -0.72
CA PHE A 87 1.26 -9.07 0.64
C PHE A 87 0.19 -8.82 1.70
N ARG A 88 -0.64 -7.80 1.53
CA ARG A 88 -1.80 -7.59 2.41
C ARG A 88 -2.85 -8.68 2.26
N LEU A 89 -3.10 -9.18 1.05
CA LEU A 89 -3.97 -10.34 0.85
C LEU A 89 -3.40 -11.61 1.48
N LEU A 90 -2.09 -11.81 1.41
CA LEU A 90 -1.42 -12.89 2.13
C LEU A 90 -1.62 -12.76 3.64
N THR A 91 -1.40 -11.56 4.20
CA THR A 91 -1.61 -11.28 5.63
C THR A 91 -3.08 -11.52 6.04
N PHE A 92 -4.04 -11.05 5.23
CA PHE A 92 -5.46 -11.35 5.42
C PHE A 92 -5.71 -12.85 5.51
N THR A 93 -5.17 -13.62 4.57
CA THR A 93 -5.35 -15.08 4.54
C THR A 93 -4.78 -15.73 5.81
N VAL A 94 -3.55 -15.41 6.16
CA VAL A 94 -2.90 -15.98 7.36
C VAL A 94 -3.67 -15.63 8.63
N PHE A 95 -4.05 -14.35 8.80
CA PHE A 95 -4.76 -13.91 10.00
C PHE A 95 -6.18 -14.47 10.07
N SER A 96 -6.84 -14.68 8.95
CA SER A 96 -8.13 -15.35 8.91
C SER A 96 -8.00 -16.81 9.33
N VAL A 97 -6.98 -17.51 8.84
CA VAL A 97 -6.76 -18.92 9.19
C VAL A 97 -6.50 -19.09 10.69
N ILE A 98 -5.63 -18.26 11.31
CA ILE A 98 -5.33 -18.41 12.75
C ILE A 98 -6.56 -18.12 13.64
N VAL A 99 -7.51 -17.30 13.18
CA VAL A 99 -8.79 -17.10 13.89
C VAL A 99 -9.71 -18.30 13.67
N LEU A 100 -9.78 -18.86 12.45
CA LEU A 100 -10.65 -19.98 12.13
C LEU A 100 -10.23 -21.28 12.82
N VAL A 101 -8.93 -21.43 13.14
CA VAL A 101 -8.42 -22.61 13.89
C VAL A 101 -8.31 -22.34 15.40
N ASP A 102 -9.01 -21.34 15.90
CA ASP A 102 -8.99 -20.92 17.34
C ASP A 102 -7.61 -20.63 17.93
N ALA A 103 -6.62 -20.33 17.10
CA ALA A 103 -5.29 -19.93 17.53
C ALA A 103 -5.20 -18.42 17.90
N ALA A 104 -6.24 -17.64 17.59
CA ALA A 104 -6.38 -16.24 17.97
C ALA A 104 -7.85 -15.91 18.31
N PRO A 105 -8.11 -14.93 19.21
CA PRO A 105 -9.47 -14.54 19.56
C PRO A 105 -10.23 -14.01 18.36
N GLY A 106 -11.57 -14.25 18.29
CA GLY A 106 -12.40 -13.84 17.17
C GLY A 106 -12.32 -12.34 16.81
N ARG A 107 -12.10 -11.47 17.81
CA ARG A 107 -11.89 -10.02 17.58
C ARG A 107 -10.66 -9.72 16.75
N PHE A 108 -9.66 -10.61 16.74
CA PHE A 108 -8.47 -10.45 15.90
C PHE A 108 -8.78 -10.51 14.40
N PHE A 109 -9.94 -11.08 14.02
CA PHE A 109 -10.42 -11.00 12.63
C PHE A 109 -10.57 -9.56 12.12
N GLY A 110 -10.76 -8.59 13.01
CA GLY A 110 -10.75 -7.17 12.65
C GLY A 110 -9.44 -6.74 11.99
N VAL A 111 -8.29 -7.30 12.40
CA VAL A 111 -6.98 -7.04 11.80
C VAL A 111 -6.91 -7.68 10.40
N ALA A 112 -7.41 -8.90 10.24
CA ALA A 112 -7.50 -9.53 8.93
C ALA A 112 -8.37 -8.69 7.97
N ALA A 113 -9.57 -8.29 8.39
CA ALA A 113 -10.47 -7.45 7.60
C ALA A 113 -9.83 -6.10 7.21
N TRP A 114 -9.07 -5.50 8.12
CA TRP A 114 -8.28 -4.30 7.86
C TRP A 114 -7.28 -4.48 6.72
N GLU A 115 -6.56 -5.59 6.68
CA GLU A 115 -5.61 -5.89 5.61
C GLU A 115 -6.31 -6.10 4.26
N ALA A 116 -7.46 -6.79 4.25
CA ALA A 116 -8.28 -6.93 3.06
C ALA A 116 -8.78 -5.58 2.53
N LEU A 117 -9.29 -4.71 3.41
CA LEU A 117 -9.73 -3.36 3.05
C LEU A 117 -8.59 -2.54 2.46
N GLY A 118 -7.39 -2.60 3.06
CA GLY A 118 -6.21 -1.91 2.56
C GLY A 118 -5.78 -2.41 1.16
N ALA A 119 -5.81 -3.71 0.95
CA ALA A 119 -5.52 -4.32 -0.35
C ALA A 119 -6.52 -3.86 -1.41
N LEU A 120 -7.82 -3.96 -1.13
CA LEU A 120 -8.90 -3.57 -2.04
C LEU A 120 -8.87 -2.07 -2.36
N ALA A 121 -8.70 -1.22 -1.35
CA ALA A 121 -8.62 0.23 -1.54
C ALA A 121 -7.42 0.62 -2.42
N THR A 122 -6.24 0.02 -2.18
CA THR A 122 -5.05 0.28 -2.98
C THR A 122 -5.19 -0.25 -4.41
N ALA A 123 -5.76 -1.44 -4.59
CA ALA A 123 -6.04 -2.01 -5.91
C ALA A 123 -7.04 -1.14 -6.70
N ALA A 124 -8.11 -0.67 -6.06
CA ALA A 124 -9.08 0.25 -6.66
C ALA A 124 -8.43 1.58 -7.04
N GLY A 125 -7.56 2.14 -6.17
CA GLY A 125 -6.80 3.35 -6.46
C GLY A 125 -5.87 3.18 -7.68
N LEU A 126 -5.15 2.06 -7.77
CA LEU A 126 -4.29 1.73 -8.92
C LEU A 126 -5.09 1.59 -10.23
N TRP A 127 -6.27 1.02 -10.16
CA TRP A 127 -7.16 0.89 -11.30
C TRP A 127 -7.70 2.25 -11.77
N TRP A 128 -8.12 3.09 -10.83
CA TRP A 128 -8.56 4.45 -11.11
C TRP A 128 -7.48 5.29 -11.78
N ASP A 129 -6.27 5.26 -11.23
CA ASP A 129 -5.12 6.00 -11.76
C ASP A 129 -4.76 5.58 -13.20
N ARG A 130 -4.95 4.29 -13.55
CA ARG A 130 -4.74 3.80 -14.93
C ARG A 130 -5.76 4.36 -15.91
N ARG A 131 -7.03 4.47 -15.50
CA ARG A 131 -8.09 5.02 -16.35
C ARG A 131 -7.86 6.49 -16.63
N GLY A 132 -7.47 7.27 -15.64
CA GLY A 132 -7.15 8.69 -15.80
C GLY A 132 -5.97 8.92 -16.76
N ALA A 133 -4.94 8.09 -16.70
CA ALA A 133 -3.79 8.18 -17.60
C ALA A 133 -4.14 7.84 -19.07
N GLY A 134 -5.06 6.90 -19.31
CA GLY A 134 -5.51 6.54 -20.65
C GLY A 134 -6.38 7.60 -21.32
N ALA A 135 -7.12 8.38 -20.52
CA ALA A 135 -7.97 9.46 -21.04
C ALA A 135 -7.17 10.73 -21.42
N ALA A 136 -5.94 10.88 -20.92
CA ALA A 136 -5.07 12.04 -21.16
C ALA A 136 -4.09 11.86 -22.33
N ALA A 137 -4.13 10.75 -23.07
CA ALA A 137 -3.28 10.54 -24.25
C ALA A 137 -3.74 11.46 -25.39
N PRO A 138 -2.92 12.41 -25.87
CA PRO A 138 -3.34 13.32 -26.93
C PRO A 138 -3.49 12.57 -28.25
N VAL A 139 -4.62 12.80 -28.93
CA VAL A 139 -4.95 12.35 -30.32
C VAL A 139 -4.04 12.98 -31.39
N SER A 140 -2.95 13.63 -31.00
CA SER A 140 -2.13 14.48 -31.86
C SER A 140 -1.01 13.77 -32.66
N ALA A 141 -1.01 12.45 -32.80
CA ALA A 141 0.08 11.73 -33.46
C ALA A 141 -0.25 11.19 -34.87
N VAL A 142 -1.39 11.56 -35.48
CA VAL A 142 -1.78 11.03 -36.82
C VAL A 142 -1.74 12.07 -37.95
N SER A 143 -1.23 13.28 -37.73
CA SER A 143 -1.34 14.35 -38.70
C SER A 143 -0.03 14.90 -39.28
N SER A 144 1.06 14.13 -39.38
CA SER A 144 2.30 14.61 -39.99
C SER A 144 3.07 13.59 -40.82
N SER A 145 2.35 12.81 -41.65
CA SER A 145 2.98 12.04 -42.72
C SER A 145 2.26 12.22 -44.07
N VAL A 146 1.97 13.46 -44.43
CA VAL A 146 1.73 13.80 -45.85
C VAL A 146 2.93 14.61 -46.27
N ASP A 147 3.92 13.93 -46.79
CA ASP A 147 5.06 14.49 -47.53
C ASP A 147 4.55 14.86 -48.92
N PRO A 148 4.47 16.16 -49.31
CA PRO A 148 4.16 16.50 -50.66
C PRO A 148 5.42 16.29 -51.51
N ALA A 149 5.42 15.26 -52.34
CA ALA A 149 6.39 15.03 -53.38
C ALA A 149 6.63 16.33 -54.16
N GLY A 150 7.77 16.96 -53.97
CA GLY A 150 8.25 18.08 -54.76
C GLY A 150 8.62 17.59 -56.14
N PRO A 151 8.34 18.38 -57.22
CA PRO A 151 8.58 17.99 -58.60
C PRO A 151 10.07 17.90 -58.93
N ALA A 152 10.43 16.84 -59.66
CA ALA A 152 11.73 16.65 -60.26
C ALA A 152 12.09 17.83 -61.19
N SER A 153 13.14 18.57 -60.86
CA SER A 153 13.77 19.53 -61.74
C SER A 153 14.76 18.80 -62.64
N THR A 154 14.32 18.53 -63.85
CA THR A 154 15.19 18.26 -65.06
C THR A 154 15.66 19.56 -65.63
N ALA A 155 16.92 19.88 -65.51
CA ALA A 155 17.70 20.79 -66.41
C ALA A 155 19.16 20.70 -65.92
N ASP A 156 20.19 20.58 -66.63
CA ASP A 156 20.49 20.56 -68.10
C ASP A 156 21.94 20.04 -68.25
N ALA A 157 22.15 19.24 -69.23
CA ALA A 157 23.45 18.92 -69.76
C ALA A 157 24.04 20.18 -70.42
N VAL A 158 25.33 20.37 -70.42
CA VAL A 158 26.24 20.96 -71.37
C VAL A 158 27.39 21.74 -70.71
N ARG A 159 28.50 21.18 -70.78
CA ARG A 159 29.89 21.49 -71.13
C ARG A 159 30.92 20.98 -70.19
#